data_3f024282285ab139bdbaf0578b4b791f
#
_entry.id   3f024282285ab139bdbaf0578b4b791f
#
_cell.length_a   1.000
_cell.length_b   1.000
_cell.length_c   1.000
_cell.angle_alpha   90.00
_cell.angle_beta   90.00
_cell.angle_gamma   90.00
#
_symmetry.space_group_name_H-M   'P 1'
#
loop_
_entity.id
_entity.type
_entity.pdbx_description
1 polymer ?
#
loop_
_entity_poly.entity_id
_entity_poly.type
_entity_poly.pdbx_seq_one_letter_code
_entity_poly.pdbx_strand_id
1 'polypeptide(L)'
;MAANPEMEGIVALPGLEAPSSEEPAVPAVRVRRAKPRWLSTALVGGVALIATGSLGYVSYSAAQQRNAAYDAFVGTRATLVATDNTLTLAQADAASKKVTANYAAVYVLDQGKVQLDYQNVQACNSYGACRTAGQDLLNDLQKFQADRSRAIVPSSLSAADASLGDALSAAIAADQEFIDGMDTFSVNKVKDGLHKLDAAMLNLAKAQIALGNGLQ
;
A
#
# COMPACT_ATOMS: atom_id res chain seq x y z
N MET A 1 -19.02 -3.17 -51.95
CA MET A 1 -18.09 -2.32 -52.71
C MET A 1 -18.17 -0.93 -52.14
N ALA A 2 -17.24 -0.57 -51.27
CA ALA A 2 -16.92 0.81 -50.90
C ALA A 2 -15.59 0.76 -50.13
N ALA A 3 -14.65 1.51 -50.62
CA ALA A 3 -13.24 1.48 -50.34
C ALA A 3 -12.88 2.00 -48.95
N ASN A 4 -11.84 1.41 -48.43
CA ASN A 4 -11.08 1.82 -47.27
C ASN A 4 -10.21 3.03 -47.65
N PRO A 5 -10.20 4.17 -46.95
CA PRO A 5 -9.16 5.17 -47.12
C PRO A 5 -7.93 4.80 -46.29
N GLU A 6 -6.85 4.68 -47.02
CA GLU A 6 -5.48 4.53 -46.60
C GLU A 6 -5.07 5.57 -45.54
N MET A 7 -4.50 5.09 -44.45
CA MET A 7 -3.70 5.93 -43.53
C MET A 7 -2.30 6.10 -44.12
N GLU A 8 -2.12 7.07 -44.97
CA GLU A 8 -0.82 7.62 -45.30
C GLU A 8 -0.56 8.85 -44.42
N GLY A 9 0.60 8.91 -43.81
CA GLY A 9 1.10 10.13 -43.21
C GLY A 9 1.81 9.99 -41.90
N ILE A 10 2.68 8.97 -41.73
CA ILE A 10 3.73 9.09 -40.70
C ILE A 10 4.84 9.93 -41.29
N VAL A 11 4.82 11.22 -41.00
CA VAL A 11 5.93 12.13 -41.25
C VAL A 11 7.08 11.68 -40.35
N ALA A 12 8.08 11.05 -40.94
CA ALA A 12 9.35 10.79 -40.34
C ALA A 12 10.02 12.14 -40.02
N LEU A 13 10.18 12.47 -38.76
CA LEU A 13 11.05 13.55 -38.30
C LEU A 13 12.50 13.12 -38.55
N PRO A 14 13.24 13.81 -39.41
CA PRO A 14 14.66 13.55 -39.58
C PRO A 14 15.42 14.19 -38.43
N GLY A 15 16.23 13.40 -37.72
CA GLY A 15 17.29 13.97 -36.89
C GLY A 15 17.22 13.71 -35.40
N LEU A 16 16.73 12.57 -34.95
CA LEU A 16 17.15 12.03 -33.67
C LEU A 16 18.04 10.82 -33.94
N GLU A 17 19.33 11.11 -34.18
CA GLU A 17 20.35 10.10 -33.96
C GLU A 17 20.14 9.58 -32.56
N ALA A 18 19.73 8.34 -32.47
CA ALA A 18 19.73 7.61 -31.21
C ALA A 18 21.16 7.71 -30.67
N PRO A 19 21.35 8.24 -29.44
CA PRO A 19 22.64 8.09 -28.80
C PRO A 19 22.89 6.59 -28.75
N SER A 20 23.98 6.18 -29.40
CA SER A 20 24.56 4.85 -29.24
C SER A 20 24.54 4.55 -27.76
N SER A 21 23.62 3.71 -27.34
CA SER A 21 23.63 3.11 -26.01
C SER A 21 24.81 2.15 -25.98
N GLU A 22 26.03 2.71 -25.86
CA GLU A 22 27.00 2.06 -25.02
C GLU A 22 26.41 2.09 -23.63
N GLU A 23 25.55 1.14 -23.40
CA GLU A 23 25.17 0.68 -22.08
C GLU A 23 26.51 0.42 -21.37
N PRO A 24 26.92 1.31 -20.41
CA PRO A 24 28.06 0.98 -19.61
C PRO A 24 27.67 -0.35 -19.00
N ALA A 25 28.42 -1.41 -19.35
CA ALA A 25 28.29 -2.72 -18.74
C ALA A 25 28.33 -2.46 -17.25
N VAL A 26 27.14 -2.32 -16.67
CA VAL A 26 26.99 -2.28 -15.23
C VAL A 26 27.67 -3.58 -14.82
N PRO A 27 28.84 -3.51 -14.17
CA PRO A 27 29.48 -4.71 -13.70
C PRO A 27 28.38 -5.38 -12.90
N ALA A 28 27.96 -6.54 -13.34
CA ALA A 28 27.03 -7.36 -12.59
C ALA A 28 27.71 -7.48 -11.22
N VAL A 29 27.30 -6.58 -10.33
CA VAL A 29 27.59 -6.70 -8.91
C VAL A 29 26.91 -8.01 -8.58
N ARG A 30 27.67 -9.09 -8.80
CA ARG A 30 27.35 -10.32 -8.11
C ARG A 30 27.35 -9.90 -6.66
N VAL A 31 26.17 -9.53 -6.20
CA VAL A 31 25.87 -9.54 -4.79
C VAL A 31 26.13 -11.00 -4.42
N ARG A 32 27.40 -11.29 -4.18
CA ARG A 32 27.75 -12.45 -3.37
C ARG A 32 26.94 -12.15 -2.11
N ARG A 33 25.73 -12.73 -2.05
CA ARG A 33 25.06 -12.89 -0.77
C ARG A 33 26.15 -13.48 0.09
N ALA A 34 26.76 -12.61 0.89
CA ALA A 34 27.74 -13.02 1.86
C ALA A 34 26.93 -13.97 2.72
N LYS A 35 27.08 -15.29 2.43
CA LYS A 35 26.57 -16.30 3.33
C LYS A 35 27.11 -15.87 4.66
N PRO A 36 26.22 -15.54 5.63
CA PRO A 36 26.68 -14.94 6.87
C PRO A 36 27.80 -15.84 7.37
N ARG A 37 28.98 -15.27 7.51
CA ARG A 37 30.25 -16.01 7.82
C ARG A 37 30.12 -16.88 9.08
N TRP A 38 29.15 -16.57 9.94
CA TRP A 38 28.85 -17.32 11.14
C TRP A 38 28.22 -18.70 10.87
N LEU A 39 27.43 -18.85 9.76
CA LEU A 39 26.88 -20.17 9.36
C LEU A 39 27.98 -21.13 8.85
N SER A 40 28.96 -20.58 8.14
CA SER A 40 30.11 -21.41 7.70
C SER A 40 31.06 -21.77 8.85
N THR A 41 31.22 -20.86 9.84
CA THR A 41 32.05 -21.13 11.02
C THR A 41 31.40 -22.14 11.98
N ALA A 42 30.06 -22.10 12.13
CA ALA A 42 29.33 -23.09 12.93
C ALA A 42 29.34 -24.47 12.30
N LEU A 43 29.27 -24.56 10.96
CA LEU A 43 29.30 -25.84 10.23
C LEU A 43 30.72 -26.43 10.17
N VAL A 44 31.72 -25.58 9.96
CA VAL A 44 33.14 -26.02 9.90
C VAL A 44 33.65 -26.38 11.30
N GLY A 45 33.24 -25.66 12.35
CA GLY A 45 33.58 -26.01 13.72
C GLY A 45 32.99 -27.34 14.18
N GLY A 46 31.76 -27.68 13.74
CA GLY A 46 31.12 -28.97 14.04
C GLY A 46 31.82 -30.17 13.36
N VAL A 47 32.28 -30.00 12.12
CA VAL A 47 32.95 -31.05 11.37
C VAL A 47 34.41 -31.24 11.79
N ALA A 48 35.12 -30.15 12.16
CA ALA A 48 36.52 -30.23 12.62
C ALA A 48 36.65 -30.93 13.96
N LEU A 49 35.66 -30.83 14.87
CA LEU A 49 35.65 -31.56 16.13
C LEU A 49 35.48 -33.08 15.99
N ILE A 50 34.86 -33.53 14.87
CA ILE A 50 34.68 -34.97 14.60
C ILE A 50 35.95 -35.60 14.01
N ALA A 51 36.80 -34.80 13.35
CA ALA A 51 37.97 -35.35 12.62
C ALA A 51 39.24 -35.47 13.45
N THR A 52 39.37 -34.85 14.63
CA THR A 52 40.63 -34.87 15.43
C THR A 52 40.60 -35.74 16.67
N GLY A 53 39.54 -36.50 16.89
CA GLY A 53 39.34 -37.27 18.13
C GLY A 53 39.59 -38.79 18.07
N SER A 54 40.15 -39.31 16.97
CA SER A 54 40.37 -40.76 16.85
C SER A 54 41.79 -41.13 17.20
N LEU A 55 42.03 -41.54 18.39
CA LEU A 55 42.97 -42.59 18.82
C LEU A 55 43.40 -42.38 20.29
N GLY A 56 42.72 -43.07 21.17
CA GLY A 56 43.28 -43.31 22.50
C GLY A 56 42.53 -42.66 23.67
N TYR A 57 41.41 -43.17 23.99
CA TYR A 57 40.72 -43.17 25.31
C TYR A 57 39.26 -43.62 25.08
N VAL A 58 39.12 -44.93 24.92
CA VAL A 58 38.03 -45.46 24.12
C VAL A 58 36.72 -45.75 24.89
N SER A 59 36.58 -45.47 26.12
CA SER A 59 35.28 -45.78 26.76
C SER A 59 34.65 -44.67 27.59
N TYR A 60 35.41 -43.82 28.24
CA TYR A 60 34.87 -42.75 29.09
C TYR A 60 34.71 -41.43 28.36
N SER A 61 35.61 -41.13 27.42
CA SER A 61 35.57 -39.91 26.63
C SER A 61 34.49 -39.94 25.54
N ALA A 62 34.13 -41.11 25.02
CA ALA A 62 33.08 -41.24 24.01
C ALA A 62 31.67 -40.95 24.56
N ALA A 63 31.39 -41.21 25.82
CA ALA A 63 30.10 -40.88 26.45
C ALA A 63 29.99 -39.39 26.72
N GLN A 64 31.06 -38.73 27.16
CA GLN A 64 31.10 -37.28 27.38
C GLN A 64 31.04 -36.52 26.06
N GLN A 65 31.74 -36.97 25.03
CA GLN A 65 31.67 -36.37 23.69
C GLN A 65 30.31 -36.53 23.03
N ARG A 66 29.61 -37.66 23.22
CA ARG A 66 28.25 -37.87 22.76
C ARG A 66 27.28 -36.93 23.46
N ASN A 67 27.42 -36.75 24.76
CA ASN A 67 26.54 -35.81 25.52
C ASN A 67 26.79 -34.35 25.11
N ALA A 68 28.06 -33.93 24.97
CA ALA A 68 28.41 -32.59 24.50
C ALA A 68 27.94 -32.34 23.05
N ALA A 69 28.05 -33.32 22.15
CA ALA A 69 27.53 -33.24 20.79
C ALA A 69 26.00 -33.21 20.77
N TYR A 70 25.36 -33.93 21.65
CA TYR A 70 23.90 -33.90 21.81
C TYR A 70 23.41 -32.53 22.36
N ASP A 71 24.09 -32.03 23.38
CA ASP A 71 23.76 -30.69 23.95
C ASP A 71 24.01 -29.58 22.94
N ALA A 72 25.08 -29.63 22.14
CA ALA A 72 25.34 -28.72 21.04
C ALA A 72 24.26 -28.82 19.96
N PHE A 73 23.83 -30.02 19.61
CA PHE A 73 22.73 -30.23 18.65
C PHE A 73 21.39 -29.69 19.15
N VAL A 74 21.04 -29.92 20.43
CA VAL A 74 19.83 -29.40 21.06
C VAL A 74 19.88 -27.86 21.11
N GLY A 75 21.05 -27.32 21.47
CA GLY A 75 21.27 -25.86 21.47
C GLY A 75 21.09 -25.25 20.07
N THR A 76 21.70 -25.87 19.05
CA THR A 76 21.59 -25.42 17.66
C THR A 76 20.13 -25.49 17.15
N ARG A 77 19.43 -26.57 17.50
CA ARG A 77 18.00 -26.72 17.17
C ARG A 77 17.15 -25.65 17.82
N ALA A 78 17.41 -25.35 19.09
CA ALA A 78 16.69 -24.28 19.81
C ALA A 78 16.91 -22.91 19.17
N THR A 79 18.15 -22.58 18.76
CA THR A 79 18.47 -21.33 18.06
C THR A 79 17.82 -21.26 16.68
N LEU A 80 17.78 -22.37 15.93
CA LEU A 80 17.09 -22.43 14.64
C LEU A 80 15.58 -22.15 14.78
N VAL A 81 14.93 -22.80 15.75
CA VAL A 81 13.50 -22.57 16.03
C VAL A 81 13.25 -21.12 16.45
N ALA A 82 14.10 -20.54 17.29
CA ALA A 82 13.98 -19.14 17.69
C ALA A 82 14.16 -18.18 16.49
N THR A 83 15.12 -18.49 15.61
CA THR A 83 15.37 -17.68 14.41
C THR A 83 14.21 -17.78 13.41
N ASP A 84 13.63 -18.97 13.23
CA ASP A 84 12.48 -19.19 12.36
C ASP A 84 11.23 -18.42 12.88
N ASN A 85 11.00 -18.46 14.19
CA ASN A 85 9.95 -17.70 14.83
C ASN A 85 10.13 -16.18 14.63
N THR A 86 11.36 -15.66 14.82
CA THR A 86 11.62 -14.21 14.60
C THR A 86 11.46 -13.83 13.14
N LEU A 87 11.84 -14.68 12.20
CA LEU A 87 11.65 -14.46 10.78
C LEU A 87 10.15 -14.42 10.42
N THR A 88 9.39 -15.36 10.95
CA THR A 88 7.93 -15.44 10.73
C THR A 88 7.23 -14.18 11.25
N LEU A 89 7.59 -13.72 12.45
CA LEU A 89 7.06 -12.48 13.02
C LEU A 89 7.44 -11.26 12.18
N ALA A 90 8.68 -11.17 11.71
CA ALA A 90 9.14 -10.08 10.87
C ALA A 90 8.43 -10.06 9.50
N GLN A 91 8.15 -11.23 8.93
CA GLN A 91 7.37 -11.35 7.69
C GLN A 91 5.91 -10.92 7.88
N ALA A 92 5.28 -11.31 8.99
CA ALA A 92 3.93 -10.89 9.34
C ALA A 92 3.82 -9.37 9.56
N ASP A 93 4.81 -8.77 10.25
CA ASP A 93 4.89 -7.31 10.46
C ASP A 93 5.06 -6.57 9.12
N ALA A 94 5.95 -7.05 8.25
CA ALA A 94 6.15 -6.47 6.92
C ALA A 94 4.89 -6.56 6.05
N ALA A 95 4.17 -7.68 6.10
CA ALA A 95 2.90 -7.85 5.39
C ALA A 95 1.83 -6.88 5.91
N SER A 96 1.71 -6.72 7.22
CA SER A 96 0.78 -5.78 7.85
C SER A 96 1.08 -4.34 7.45
N LYS A 97 2.34 -3.92 7.51
CA LYS A 97 2.77 -2.57 7.08
C LYS A 97 2.49 -2.31 5.60
N LYS A 98 2.65 -3.32 4.75
CA LYS A 98 2.31 -3.21 3.32
C LYS A 98 0.81 -2.98 3.11
N VAL A 99 -0.05 -3.69 3.82
CA VAL A 99 -1.51 -3.50 3.76
C VAL A 99 -1.87 -2.09 4.20
N THR A 100 -1.33 -1.61 5.31
CA THR A 100 -1.57 -0.26 5.82
C THR A 100 -1.09 0.81 4.84
N ALA A 101 0.09 0.65 4.24
CA ALA A 101 0.62 1.59 3.25
C ALA A 101 -0.24 1.64 1.98
N ASN A 102 -0.70 0.50 1.48
CA ASN A 102 -1.58 0.44 0.32
C ASN A 102 -2.92 1.12 0.61
N TYR A 103 -3.51 0.87 1.78
CA TYR A 103 -4.75 1.51 2.20
C TYR A 103 -4.58 3.02 2.32
N ALA A 104 -3.49 3.49 2.93
CA ALA A 104 -3.18 4.91 3.07
C ALA A 104 -3.01 5.61 1.71
N ALA A 105 -2.40 4.95 0.74
CA ALA A 105 -2.20 5.49 -0.60
C ALA A 105 -3.52 5.77 -1.33
N VAL A 106 -4.47 4.82 -1.29
CA VAL A 106 -5.82 5.02 -1.85
C VAL A 106 -6.52 6.19 -1.17
N TYR A 107 -6.50 6.20 0.15
CA TYR A 107 -7.11 7.23 0.96
C TYR A 107 -6.60 8.64 0.63
N VAL A 108 -5.28 8.85 0.59
CA VAL A 108 -4.67 10.19 0.35
C VAL A 108 -5.01 10.72 -1.04
N LEU A 109 -4.99 9.86 -2.06
CA LEU A 109 -5.26 10.27 -3.44
C LEU A 109 -6.71 10.73 -3.62
N ASP A 110 -7.66 9.94 -3.14
CA ASP A 110 -9.08 10.25 -3.34
C ASP A 110 -9.53 11.42 -2.44
N GLN A 111 -8.98 11.51 -1.22
CA GLN A 111 -9.22 12.66 -0.35
C GLN A 111 -8.80 13.97 -1.00
N GLY A 112 -7.62 14.01 -1.63
CA GLY A 112 -7.10 15.22 -2.26
C GLY A 112 -8.03 15.73 -3.37
N LYS A 113 -8.59 14.81 -4.17
CA LYS A 113 -9.54 15.15 -5.24
C LYS A 113 -10.86 15.68 -4.69
N VAL A 114 -11.48 14.95 -3.78
CA VAL A 114 -12.74 15.35 -3.13
C VAL A 114 -12.60 16.73 -2.49
N GLN A 115 -11.47 17.02 -1.83
CA GLN A 115 -11.24 18.33 -1.22
C GLN A 115 -11.14 19.44 -2.27
N LEU A 116 -10.48 19.19 -3.40
CA LEU A 116 -10.37 20.16 -4.49
C LEU A 116 -11.74 20.45 -5.13
N ASP A 117 -12.51 19.39 -5.41
CA ASP A 117 -13.81 19.56 -6.04
C ASP A 117 -14.82 20.23 -5.11
N TYR A 118 -14.78 19.95 -3.81
CA TYR A 118 -15.57 20.69 -2.85
C TYR A 118 -15.22 22.18 -2.80
N GLN A 119 -13.95 22.54 -2.91
CA GLN A 119 -13.54 23.95 -3.05
C GLN A 119 -14.10 24.58 -4.33
N ASN A 120 -14.15 23.83 -5.44
CA ASN A 120 -14.76 24.28 -6.69
C ASN A 120 -16.27 24.52 -6.54
N VAL A 121 -16.99 23.66 -5.79
CA VAL A 121 -18.41 23.89 -5.44
C VAL A 121 -18.58 25.17 -4.63
N GLN A 122 -17.73 25.42 -3.64
CA GLN A 122 -17.80 26.63 -2.82
C GLN A 122 -17.44 27.92 -3.59
N ALA A 123 -16.57 27.81 -4.59
CA ALA A 123 -16.09 28.95 -5.38
C ALA A 123 -16.95 29.23 -6.62
N CYS A 124 -17.89 28.36 -6.98
CA CYS A 124 -18.69 28.52 -8.18
C CYS A 124 -19.63 29.76 -8.08
N ASN A 125 -19.78 30.45 -9.22
CA ASN A 125 -20.52 31.74 -9.27
C ASN A 125 -21.61 31.78 -10.34
N SER A 126 -21.83 30.69 -11.05
CA SER A 126 -22.88 30.57 -12.06
C SER A 126 -23.52 29.19 -12.01
N TYR A 127 -24.77 29.10 -12.47
CA TYR A 127 -25.56 27.88 -12.49
C TYR A 127 -24.76 26.73 -13.17
N GLY A 128 -24.25 26.97 -14.36
CA GLY A 128 -23.50 25.94 -15.10
C GLY A 128 -22.23 25.50 -14.39
N ALA A 129 -21.48 26.46 -13.84
CA ALA A 129 -20.27 26.17 -13.10
C ALA A 129 -20.55 25.37 -11.81
N CYS A 130 -21.58 25.74 -11.05
CA CYS A 130 -21.96 25.04 -9.83
C CYS A 130 -22.47 23.62 -10.09
N ARG A 131 -23.27 23.46 -11.16
CA ARG A 131 -23.73 22.12 -11.58
C ARG A 131 -22.59 21.22 -11.99
N THR A 132 -21.63 21.74 -12.77
CA THR A 132 -20.45 20.97 -13.18
C THR A 132 -19.59 20.61 -11.95
N ALA A 133 -19.31 21.58 -11.09
CA ALA A 133 -18.53 21.36 -9.87
C ALA A 133 -19.18 20.32 -8.93
N GLY A 134 -20.51 20.37 -8.75
CA GLY A 134 -21.24 19.34 -8.01
C GLY A 134 -21.12 17.96 -8.66
N GLN A 135 -21.28 17.88 -9.98
CA GLN A 135 -21.14 16.60 -10.69
C GLN A 135 -19.75 16.01 -10.58
N ASP A 136 -18.69 16.83 -10.64
CA ASP A 136 -17.31 16.39 -10.48
C ASP A 136 -17.08 15.90 -9.04
N LEU A 137 -17.56 16.63 -8.04
CA LEU A 137 -17.52 16.23 -6.63
C LEU A 137 -18.25 14.90 -6.41
N LEU A 138 -19.45 14.73 -6.96
CA LEU A 138 -20.21 13.49 -6.86
C LEU A 138 -19.45 12.30 -7.43
N ASN A 139 -18.87 12.47 -8.59
CA ASN A 139 -18.06 11.42 -9.25
C ASN A 139 -16.86 11.02 -8.39
N ASP A 140 -16.13 11.99 -7.81
CA ASP A 140 -14.96 11.69 -7.00
C ASP A 140 -15.34 11.15 -5.61
N LEU A 141 -16.45 11.55 -5.01
CA LEU A 141 -17.00 10.93 -3.79
C LEU A 141 -17.39 9.46 -4.03
N GLN A 142 -18.10 9.18 -5.13
CA GLN A 142 -18.50 7.82 -5.51
C GLN A 142 -17.28 6.96 -5.82
N LYS A 143 -16.29 7.53 -6.51
CA LYS A 143 -15.03 6.86 -6.77
C LYS A 143 -14.30 6.53 -5.47
N PHE A 144 -14.19 7.47 -4.56
CA PHE A 144 -13.56 7.23 -3.25
C PHE A 144 -14.28 6.12 -2.48
N GLN A 145 -15.60 6.13 -2.46
CA GLN A 145 -16.38 5.05 -1.82
C GLN A 145 -16.12 3.69 -2.48
N ALA A 146 -16.05 3.64 -3.81
CA ALA A 146 -15.77 2.42 -4.55
C ALA A 146 -14.34 1.89 -4.29
N ASP A 147 -13.35 2.77 -4.32
CA ASP A 147 -11.94 2.41 -4.08
C ASP A 147 -11.73 1.97 -2.62
N ARG A 148 -12.38 2.64 -1.65
CA ARG A 148 -12.44 2.22 -0.25
C ARG A 148 -13.04 0.81 -0.11
N SER A 149 -14.14 0.53 -0.80
CA SER A 149 -14.82 -0.78 -0.71
C SER A 149 -13.99 -1.96 -1.25
N ARG A 150 -13.01 -1.67 -2.12
CA ARG A 150 -12.09 -2.65 -2.70
C ARG A 150 -10.80 -2.80 -1.90
N ALA A 151 -10.49 -1.82 -1.06
CA ALA A 151 -9.27 -1.81 -0.28
C ALA A 151 -9.33 -2.86 0.85
N ILE A 152 -8.19 -3.45 1.15
CA ILE A 152 -8.05 -4.32 2.33
C ILE A 152 -7.83 -3.41 3.54
N VAL A 153 -8.85 -3.34 4.40
CA VAL A 153 -8.79 -2.49 5.60
C VAL A 153 -7.98 -3.19 6.69
N PRO A 154 -6.93 -2.55 7.23
CA PRO A 154 -6.26 -3.06 8.41
C PRO A 154 -7.22 -3.20 9.58
N SER A 155 -7.11 -4.28 10.36
CA SER A 155 -8.03 -4.53 11.49
C SER A 155 -8.04 -3.41 12.53
N SER A 156 -6.90 -2.75 12.72
CA SER A 156 -6.76 -1.59 13.62
C SER A 156 -7.53 -0.35 13.16
N LEU A 157 -7.86 -0.27 11.87
CA LEU A 157 -8.53 0.89 11.26
C LEU A 157 -10.03 0.62 10.98
N SER A 158 -10.54 -0.58 11.24
CA SER A 158 -11.88 -1.00 10.83
C SER A 158 -13.00 -0.06 11.32
N ALA A 159 -12.93 0.42 12.56
CA ALA A 159 -13.91 1.36 13.11
C ALA A 159 -13.82 2.74 12.46
N ALA A 160 -12.60 3.26 12.24
CA ALA A 160 -12.38 4.52 11.58
C ALA A 160 -12.79 4.48 10.10
N ASP A 161 -12.51 3.34 9.42
CA ASP A 161 -12.95 3.09 8.06
C ASP A 161 -14.47 3.02 7.93
N ALA A 162 -15.17 2.37 8.86
CA ALA A 162 -16.63 2.36 8.89
C ALA A 162 -17.20 3.78 8.99
N SER A 163 -16.67 4.60 9.93
CA SER A 163 -17.07 5.99 10.08
C SER A 163 -16.79 6.83 8.82
N LEU A 164 -15.69 6.57 8.11
CA LEU A 164 -15.40 7.18 6.82
C LEU A 164 -16.44 6.80 5.77
N GLY A 165 -16.85 5.53 5.72
CA GLY A 165 -17.88 5.06 4.79
C GLY A 165 -19.23 5.70 5.00
N ASP A 166 -19.65 5.87 6.27
CA ASP A 166 -20.88 6.54 6.63
C ASP A 166 -20.83 8.02 6.23
N ALA A 167 -19.70 8.69 6.49
CA ALA A 167 -19.51 10.08 6.13
C ALA A 167 -19.49 10.30 4.60
N LEU A 168 -18.85 9.40 3.84
CA LEU A 168 -18.89 9.43 2.37
C LEU A 168 -20.30 9.24 1.84
N SER A 169 -21.07 8.30 2.39
CA SER A 169 -22.46 8.06 1.99
C SER A 169 -23.33 9.29 2.25
N ALA A 170 -23.14 9.97 3.38
CA ALA A 170 -23.83 11.19 3.69
C ALA A 170 -23.44 12.34 2.75
N ALA A 171 -22.16 12.46 2.39
CA ALA A 171 -21.68 13.49 1.45
C ALA A 171 -22.24 13.25 0.04
N ILE A 172 -22.27 12.01 -0.44
CA ILE A 172 -22.86 11.63 -1.73
C ILE A 172 -24.34 12.01 -1.77
N ALA A 173 -25.10 11.68 -0.73
CA ALA A 173 -26.53 11.98 -0.67
C ALA A 173 -26.80 13.49 -0.64
N ALA A 174 -25.99 14.25 0.08
CA ALA A 174 -26.13 15.70 0.17
C ALA A 174 -25.77 16.39 -1.15
N ASP A 175 -24.73 15.92 -1.85
CA ASP A 175 -24.34 16.48 -3.13
C ASP A 175 -25.34 16.13 -4.24
N GLN A 176 -25.93 14.93 -4.23
CA GLN A 176 -27.06 14.60 -5.10
C GLN A 176 -28.26 15.55 -4.90
N GLU A 177 -28.61 15.87 -3.65
CA GLU A 177 -29.69 16.81 -3.35
C GLU A 177 -29.35 18.22 -3.84
N PHE A 178 -28.09 18.66 -3.74
CA PHE A 178 -27.61 19.91 -4.30
C PHE A 178 -27.77 19.92 -5.83
N ILE A 179 -27.33 18.89 -6.54
CA ILE A 179 -27.47 18.77 -7.99
C ILE A 179 -28.95 18.73 -8.41
N ASP A 180 -29.77 17.96 -7.70
CA ASP A 180 -31.22 17.89 -7.95
C ASP A 180 -31.90 19.26 -7.79
N GLY A 181 -31.45 20.04 -6.80
CA GLY A 181 -31.89 21.43 -6.61
C GLY A 181 -31.54 22.31 -7.80
N MET A 182 -30.33 22.14 -8.34
CA MET A 182 -29.88 22.82 -9.55
C MET A 182 -30.73 22.39 -10.76
N ASP A 183 -30.90 21.11 -10.99
CA ASP A 183 -31.61 20.54 -12.16
C ASP A 183 -33.11 20.91 -12.16
N THR A 184 -33.70 21.09 -10.99
CA THR A 184 -35.09 21.53 -10.83
C THR A 184 -35.24 23.05 -10.71
N PHE A 185 -34.15 23.83 -10.82
CA PHE A 185 -34.13 25.28 -10.62
C PHE A 185 -34.78 25.74 -9.29
N SER A 186 -34.69 24.92 -8.26
CA SER A 186 -35.27 25.20 -6.95
C SER A 186 -34.23 25.81 -6.00
N VAL A 187 -34.31 27.13 -5.82
CA VAL A 187 -33.37 27.85 -4.94
C VAL A 187 -33.38 27.31 -3.51
N ASN A 188 -34.53 26.88 -3.00
CA ASN A 188 -34.62 26.31 -1.66
C ASN A 188 -33.89 24.97 -1.58
N LYS A 189 -34.11 24.07 -2.55
CA LYS A 189 -33.38 22.77 -2.59
C LYS A 189 -31.88 22.97 -2.76
N VAL A 190 -31.44 23.93 -3.57
CA VAL A 190 -30.00 24.25 -3.72
C VAL A 190 -29.42 24.69 -2.38
N LYS A 191 -30.10 25.59 -1.66
CA LYS A 191 -29.62 26.03 -0.34
C LYS A 191 -29.61 24.90 0.68
N ASP A 192 -30.66 24.10 0.74
CA ASP A 192 -30.76 22.96 1.67
C ASP A 192 -29.73 21.93 1.35
N GLY A 193 -29.52 21.57 0.06
CA GLY A 193 -28.50 20.67 -0.40
C GLY A 193 -27.10 21.16 -0.06
N LEU A 194 -26.80 22.44 -0.30
CA LEU A 194 -25.49 23.02 0.04
C LEU A 194 -25.24 22.99 1.55
N HIS A 195 -26.23 23.35 2.38
CA HIS A 195 -26.10 23.24 3.84
C HIS A 195 -25.83 21.82 4.33
N LYS A 196 -26.52 20.83 3.74
CA LYS A 196 -26.31 19.42 4.05
C LYS A 196 -24.93 18.97 3.58
N LEU A 197 -24.49 19.41 2.40
CA LEU A 197 -23.18 19.12 1.85
C LEU A 197 -22.08 19.67 2.75
N ASP A 198 -22.18 20.92 3.19
CA ASP A 198 -21.21 21.53 4.11
C ASP A 198 -21.10 20.72 5.43
N ALA A 199 -22.25 20.34 5.99
CA ALA A 199 -22.28 19.52 7.21
C ALA A 199 -21.69 18.12 6.98
N ALA A 200 -21.99 17.51 5.85
CA ALA A 200 -21.49 16.18 5.49
C ALA A 200 -19.97 16.22 5.23
N MET A 201 -19.46 17.24 4.53
CA MET A 201 -18.03 17.44 4.30
C MET A 201 -17.26 17.71 5.60
N LEU A 202 -17.85 18.43 6.55
CA LEU A 202 -17.27 18.58 7.89
C LEU A 202 -17.17 17.25 8.64
N ASN A 203 -18.20 16.41 8.54
CA ASN A 203 -18.16 15.06 9.14
C ASN A 203 -17.17 14.15 8.42
N LEU A 204 -17.06 14.25 7.11
CA LEU A 204 -16.06 13.55 6.33
C LEU A 204 -14.64 13.95 6.78
N ALA A 205 -14.38 15.25 6.96
CA ALA A 205 -13.09 15.73 7.45
C ALA A 205 -12.77 15.19 8.86
N LYS A 206 -13.75 15.09 9.76
CA LYS A 206 -13.56 14.49 11.10
C LYS A 206 -13.23 12.99 11.01
N ALA A 207 -13.93 12.25 10.16
CA ALA A 207 -13.66 10.83 9.92
C ALA A 207 -12.26 10.61 9.33
N GLN A 208 -11.85 11.51 8.44
CA GLN A 208 -10.51 11.52 7.85
C GLN A 208 -9.41 11.76 8.89
N ILE A 209 -9.61 12.70 9.80
CA ILE A 209 -8.66 12.96 10.91
C ILE A 209 -8.56 11.72 11.82
N ALA A 210 -9.69 11.10 12.15
CA ALA A 210 -9.71 9.89 12.98
C ALA A 210 -8.95 8.74 12.30
N LEU A 211 -9.12 8.56 11.00
CA LEU A 211 -8.39 7.58 10.21
C LEU A 211 -6.89 7.91 10.15
N GLY A 212 -6.53 9.17 9.88
CA GLY A 212 -5.15 9.62 9.83
C GLY A 212 -4.38 9.40 11.14
N ASN A 213 -5.06 9.60 12.28
CA ASN A 213 -4.48 9.32 13.60
C ASN A 213 -4.24 7.81 13.81
N GLY A 214 -5.04 6.95 13.22
CA GLY A 214 -4.87 5.50 13.29
C GLY A 214 -3.81 4.94 12.34
N LEU A 215 -3.33 5.76 11.38
CA LEU A 215 -2.26 5.40 10.44
C LEU A 215 -0.86 5.74 10.97
N GLN A 216 -0.74 6.52 12.03
CA GLN A 216 0.52 6.88 12.71
C GLN A 216 0.94 5.81 13.72
#